data_d05019332220bbb56499cea03a4409aa
#
_entry.id   d05019332220bbb56499cea03a4409aa
#
_cell.length_a   1.000
_cell.length_b   1.000
_cell.length_c   1.000
_cell.angle_alpha   90.00
_cell.angle_beta   90.00
_cell.angle_gamma   90.00
#
_symmetry.space_group_name_H-M   'P 1'
#
loop_
_entity.id
_entity.type
_entity.pdbx_description
1 polymer ?
#
loop_
_entity_poly.entity_id
_entity_poly.type
_entity_poly.pdbx_seq_one_letter_code
_entity_poly.pdbx_strand_id
1 'polypeptide(L)'
;GEWVLVGRENNGTGMFSLVRWSQDAGRTWSAPVQFLENRRLPSDLVVLSDGSLLAVHGYRTIPRGVRAVRSTDGGRTWGSTDLVLLEGKPNTDLGYPTVEVKDGWVVIAYYDASAAPEDKTDPTGAYLEVVRIREEELIERVR
;
A
#
# COMPACT_ATOMS: atom_id res chain seq x y z
N GLY A 1 -7.07 22.30 -3.95
CA GLY A 1 -6.25 21.49 -3.05
C GLY A 1 -5.13 20.78 -3.79
N GLU A 2 -4.16 20.25 -3.08
CA GLU A 2 -3.08 19.46 -3.65
C GLU A 2 -3.54 18.02 -3.94
N TRP A 3 -3.13 17.49 -5.06
CA TRP A 3 -3.33 16.08 -5.39
C TRP A 3 -2.06 15.29 -5.12
N VAL A 4 -2.21 14.08 -4.60
CA VAL A 4 -1.12 13.16 -4.32
C VAL A 4 -1.34 11.89 -5.14
N LEU A 5 -0.31 11.43 -5.82
CA LEU A 5 -0.32 10.21 -6.62
C LEU A 5 0.79 9.29 -6.13
N VAL A 6 0.45 8.04 -5.90
CA VAL A 6 1.43 6.98 -5.66
C VAL A 6 1.48 6.05 -6.87
N GLY A 7 2.66 5.55 -7.15
CA GLY A 7 2.89 4.65 -8.27
C GLY A 7 4.11 3.78 -8.03
N ARG A 8 4.35 2.85 -8.93
CA ARG A 8 5.54 2.02 -8.88
C ARG A 8 6.46 2.29 -10.06
N GLU A 9 7.74 2.15 -9.83
CA GLU A 9 8.76 2.07 -10.86
C GLU A 9 9.48 0.72 -10.80
N ASN A 10 9.76 0.19 -11.98
CA ASN A 10 10.62 -0.97 -12.16
C ASN A 10 11.58 -0.64 -13.30
N ASN A 11 12.79 -0.21 -12.96
CA ASN A 11 13.77 0.33 -13.90
C ASN A 11 15.02 -0.54 -14.06
N GLY A 12 14.96 -1.81 -13.65
CA GLY A 12 16.08 -2.75 -13.72
C GLY A 12 17.08 -2.62 -12.56
N THR A 13 17.08 -1.53 -11.81
CA THR A 13 17.91 -1.35 -10.60
C THR A 13 17.15 -1.66 -9.31
N GLY A 14 15.82 -1.67 -9.36
CA GLY A 14 14.96 -1.97 -8.25
C GLY A 14 13.47 -1.82 -8.58
N MET A 15 12.65 -2.11 -7.61
CA MET A 15 11.20 -1.94 -7.64
C MET A 15 10.80 -1.01 -6.51
N PHE A 16 10.39 0.21 -6.84
CA PHE A 16 10.17 1.28 -5.88
C PHE A 16 8.71 1.76 -5.91
N SER A 17 8.20 2.18 -4.76
CA SER A 17 7.00 2.98 -4.66
C SER A 17 7.39 4.46 -4.63
N LEU A 18 6.76 5.22 -5.53
CA LEU A 18 7.04 6.63 -5.76
C LEU A 18 5.80 7.46 -5.44
N VAL A 19 6.01 8.67 -4.93
CA VAL A 19 4.98 9.68 -4.69
C VAL A 19 5.26 10.92 -5.53
N ARG A 20 4.19 11.55 -6.02
CA ARG A 20 4.21 12.83 -6.74
C ARG A 20 3.07 13.72 -6.26
N TRP A 21 3.24 15.02 -6.44
CA TRP A 21 2.25 16.03 -6.05
C TRP A 21 1.88 16.90 -7.26
N SER A 22 0.61 17.30 -7.32
CA SER A 22 0.09 18.25 -8.29
C SER A 22 -0.64 19.39 -7.58
N GLN A 23 -0.39 20.63 -8.02
CA GLN A 23 -1.03 21.85 -7.53
C GLN A 23 -2.10 22.37 -8.52
N ASP A 24 -2.24 21.75 -9.68
CA ASP A 24 -3.06 22.22 -10.80
C ASP A 24 -4.08 21.17 -11.28
N ALA A 25 -4.63 20.42 -10.33
CA ALA A 25 -5.62 19.36 -10.56
C ALA A 25 -5.11 18.26 -11.55
N GLY A 26 -3.86 17.85 -11.38
CA GLY A 26 -3.28 16.74 -12.12
C GLY A 26 -2.77 17.07 -13.51
N ARG A 27 -2.72 18.36 -13.90
CA ARG A 27 -2.18 18.76 -15.21
C ARG A 27 -0.66 18.65 -15.27
N THR A 28 0.00 19.03 -14.18
CA THR A 28 1.43 18.85 -14.01
C THR A 28 1.74 18.16 -12.67
N TRP A 29 2.85 17.46 -12.61
CA TRP A 29 3.26 16.68 -11.44
C TRP A 29 4.72 16.99 -11.07
N SER A 30 5.02 16.97 -9.80
CA SER A 30 6.40 17.07 -9.30
C SER A 30 7.28 15.95 -9.86
N ALA A 31 8.60 16.09 -9.74
CA ALA A 31 9.50 14.96 -9.88
C ALA A 31 9.09 13.84 -8.91
N PRO A 32 9.27 12.56 -9.29
CA PRO A 32 8.94 11.44 -8.40
C PRO A 32 9.91 11.39 -7.22
N VAL A 33 9.38 11.06 -6.05
CA VAL A 33 10.15 10.82 -4.84
C VAL A 33 9.87 9.41 -4.35
N GLN A 34 10.91 8.64 -4.09
CA GLN A 34 10.76 7.33 -3.47
C GLN A 34 10.27 7.52 -2.03
N PHE A 35 9.19 6.84 -1.65
CA PHE A 35 8.65 6.93 -0.29
C PHE A 35 8.66 5.60 0.47
N LEU A 36 8.75 4.48 -0.22
CA LEU A 36 8.93 3.16 0.39
C LEU A 36 10.22 2.51 -0.10
N GLU A 37 10.77 1.67 0.76
CA GLU A 37 11.96 0.89 0.43
C GLU A 37 11.69 -0.09 -0.73
N ASN A 38 12.77 -0.62 -1.30
CA ASN A 38 12.71 -1.59 -2.37
C ASN A 38 11.82 -2.78 -2.02
N ARG A 39 11.01 -3.23 -3.00
CA ARG A 39 10.07 -4.38 -2.90
C ARG A 39 8.84 -4.15 -1.99
N ARG A 40 8.55 -2.90 -1.63
CA ARG A 40 7.30 -2.48 -0.99
C ARG A 40 6.37 -1.87 -2.03
N LEU A 41 5.69 -2.73 -2.80
CA LEU A 41 4.86 -2.33 -3.97
C LEU A 41 3.93 -3.49 -4.43
N PRO A 42 2.93 -3.21 -5.28
CA PRO A 42 2.40 -1.88 -5.55
C PRO A 42 1.70 -1.29 -4.33
N SER A 43 1.36 0.00 -4.40
CA SER A 43 0.67 0.72 -3.33
C SER A 43 -0.64 1.31 -3.82
N ASP A 44 -1.61 1.41 -2.93
CA ASP A 44 -2.81 2.23 -3.06
C ASP A 44 -2.90 3.24 -1.91
N LEU A 45 -3.64 4.33 -2.09
CA LEU A 45 -3.61 5.50 -1.21
C LEU A 45 -5.02 5.99 -0.91
N VAL A 46 -5.29 6.29 0.37
CA VAL A 46 -6.54 6.92 0.80
C VAL A 46 -6.27 8.07 1.78
N VAL A 47 -7.17 9.05 1.81
CA VAL A 47 -7.19 10.12 2.81
C VAL A 47 -8.05 9.67 3.98
N LEU A 48 -7.50 9.73 5.20
CA LEU A 48 -8.22 9.46 6.44
C LEU A 48 -9.01 10.68 6.92
N SER A 49 -9.94 10.50 7.85
CA SER A 49 -10.83 11.55 8.36
C SER A 49 -10.09 12.68 9.07
N ASP A 50 -8.91 12.43 9.60
CA ASP A 50 -8.03 13.43 10.21
C ASP A 50 -7.15 14.19 9.19
N GLY A 51 -7.34 13.94 7.88
CA GLY A 51 -6.60 14.55 6.79
C GLY A 51 -5.25 13.90 6.49
N SER A 52 -4.85 12.89 7.24
CA SER A 52 -3.62 12.14 6.95
C SER A 52 -3.82 11.16 5.79
N LEU A 53 -2.72 10.69 5.21
CA LEU A 53 -2.71 9.71 4.14
C LEU A 53 -2.34 8.34 4.69
N LEU A 54 -3.03 7.31 4.22
CA LEU A 54 -2.69 5.91 4.45
C LEU A 54 -2.30 5.28 3.11
N ALA A 55 -1.08 4.76 3.01
CA ALA A 55 -0.63 3.97 1.88
C ALA A 55 -0.58 2.49 2.27
N VAL A 56 -1.33 1.66 1.56
CA VAL A 56 -1.31 0.20 1.71
C VAL A 56 -0.46 -0.40 0.59
N HIS A 57 0.40 -1.36 0.90
CA HIS A 57 1.34 -1.89 -0.08
C HIS A 57 1.65 -3.37 0.12
N GLY A 58 2.02 -4.05 -0.97
CA GLY A 58 2.62 -5.37 -0.87
C GLY A 58 4.02 -5.29 -0.24
N TYR A 59 4.34 -6.21 0.65
CA TYR A 59 5.64 -6.34 1.29
C TYR A 59 6.31 -7.64 0.84
N ARG A 60 7.23 -7.54 -0.11
CA ARG A 60 7.83 -8.68 -0.82
C ARG A 60 9.21 -9.08 -0.29
N THR A 61 9.62 -8.53 0.85
CA THR A 61 10.79 -8.93 1.63
C THR A 61 10.35 -9.83 2.77
N ILE A 62 11.19 -10.72 3.25
CA ILE A 62 10.85 -11.59 4.40
C ILE A 62 10.77 -10.76 5.69
N PRO A 63 9.71 -10.95 6.49
CA PRO A 63 8.53 -11.78 6.29
C PRO A 63 7.54 -11.12 5.31
N ARG A 64 7.23 -11.84 4.22
CA ARG A 64 6.37 -11.33 3.14
C ARG A 64 4.93 -11.15 3.58
N GLY A 65 4.24 -10.15 3.00
CA GLY A 65 2.86 -9.88 3.39
C GLY A 65 2.29 -8.60 2.77
N VAL A 66 1.30 -8.03 3.45
CA VAL A 66 0.68 -6.74 3.11
C VAL A 66 0.78 -5.83 4.33
N ARG A 67 1.15 -4.58 4.11
CA ARG A 67 1.38 -3.60 5.17
C ARG A 67 0.81 -2.24 4.79
N ALA A 68 0.68 -1.37 5.78
CA ALA A 68 0.29 0.02 5.58
C ALA A 68 1.20 0.96 6.35
N VAL A 69 1.42 2.16 5.80
CA VAL A 69 2.15 3.26 6.44
C VAL A 69 1.33 4.54 6.34
N ARG A 70 1.53 5.45 7.29
CA ARG A 70 0.80 6.71 7.38
C ARG A 70 1.71 7.92 7.17
N SER A 71 1.16 8.95 6.53
CA SER A 71 1.76 10.29 6.41
C SER A 71 0.80 11.34 6.97
N THR A 72 1.32 12.27 7.78
CA THR A 72 0.55 13.39 8.34
C THR A 72 0.90 14.74 7.69
N ASP A 73 1.76 14.74 6.68
CA ASP A 73 2.27 15.94 6.01
C ASP A 73 2.02 15.95 4.49
N GLY A 74 0.94 15.28 4.06
CA GLY A 74 0.57 15.20 2.65
C GLY A 74 1.52 14.35 1.81
N GLY A 75 2.11 13.30 2.40
CA GLY A 75 2.97 12.35 1.70
C GLY A 75 4.44 12.78 1.57
N ARG A 76 4.89 13.82 2.27
CA ARG A 76 6.30 14.26 2.26
C ARG A 76 7.17 13.35 3.10
N THR A 77 6.64 12.95 4.27
CA THR A 77 7.28 11.94 5.10
C THR A 77 6.29 10.84 5.48
N TRP A 78 6.78 9.66 5.72
CA TRP A 78 5.98 8.48 6.03
C TRP A 78 6.48 7.85 7.34
N GLY A 79 5.54 7.34 8.13
CA GLY A 79 5.83 6.69 9.40
C GLY A 79 6.83 5.54 9.25
N SER A 80 7.66 5.36 10.26
CA SER A 80 8.64 4.28 10.31
C SER A 80 8.06 2.94 10.75
N THR A 81 6.84 2.95 11.29
CA THR A 81 6.16 1.75 11.78
C THR A 81 5.10 1.32 10.78
N ASP A 82 5.24 0.10 10.26
CA ASP A 82 4.23 -0.52 9.42
C ASP A 82 3.08 -1.09 10.26
N LEU A 83 1.85 -0.87 9.82
CA LEU A 83 0.73 -1.71 10.21
C LEU A 83 0.79 -3.01 9.42
N VAL A 84 0.98 -4.12 10.11
CA VAL A 84 1.01 -5.46 9.50
C VAL A 84 -0.42 -5.94 9.32
N LEU A 85 -0.84 -6.14 8.05
CA LEU A 85 -2.15 -6.68 7.68
C LEU A 85 -2.09 -8.18 7.39
N LEU A 86 -0.99 -8.60 6.77
CA LEU A 86 -0.70 -9.99 6.43
C LEU A 86 0.80 -10.22 6.54
N GLU A 87 1.23 -11.37 7.06
CA GLU A 87 2.64 -11.70 7.25
C GLU A 87 2.92 -13.20 7.10
N GLY A 88 4.19 -13.53 6.87
CA GLY A 88 4.69 -14.91 6.92
C GLY A 88 4.39 -15.73 5.66
N LYS A 89 4.15 -15.11 4.53
CA LYS A 89 3.81 -15.82 3.28
C LYS A 89 5.04 -16.43 2.59
N PRO A 90 4.89 -17.62 1.97
CA PRO A 90 6.03 -18.38 1.44
C PRO A 90 6.65 -17.75 0.19
N ASN A 91 5.87 -17.08 -0.66
CA ASN A 91 6.38 -16.47 -1.89
C ASN A 91 5.90 -15.02 -2.08
N THR A 92 6.22 -14.40 -3.21
CA THR A 92 5.96 -12.98 -3.49
C THR A 92 4.70 -12.72 -4.29
N ASP A 93 3.91 -13.74 -4.63
CA ASP A 93 2.69 -13.58 -5.42
C ASP A 93 1.51 -13.20 -4.53
N LEU A 94 1.56 -11.95 -4.08
CA LEU A 94 0.57 -11.36 -3.18
C LEU A 94 0.60 -9.84 -3.28
N GLY A 95 -0.42 -9.19 -2.73
CA GLY A 95 -0.51 -7.74 -2.61
C GLY A 95 -1.54 -7.14 -3.57
N TYR A 96 -1.12 -6.17 -4.36
CA TYR A 96 -2.01 -5.35 -5.20
C TYR A 96 -3.22 -4.87 -4.40
N PRO A 97 -2.98 -4.21 -3.26
CA PRO A 97 -4.06 -3.77 -2.40
C PRO A 97 -4.87 -2.67 -3.06
N THR A 98 -6.12 -2.57 -2.64
CA THR A 98 -6.94 -1.38 -2.78
C THR A 98 -7.52 -1.01 -1.43
N VAL A 99 -7.70 0.29 -1.18
CA VAL A 99 -8.15 0.82 0.12
C VAL A 99 -9.24 1.86 -0.07
N GLU A 100 -10.27 1.79 0.78
CA GLU A 100 -11.39 2.74 0.82
C GLU A 100 -11.72 3.08 2.27
N VAL A 101 -12.13 4.34 2.51
CA VAL A 101 -12.68 4.78 3.80
C VAL A 101 -14.16 5.05 3.62
N LYS A 102 -14.98 4.39 4.43
CA LYS A 102 -16.42 4.57 4.41
C LYS A 102 -17.04 4.35 5.79
N ASP A 103 -17.88 5.29 6.21
CA ASP A 103 -18.67 5.19 7.46
C ASP A 103 -17.82 4.86 8.70
N GLY A 104 -16.62 5.46 8.80
CA GLY A 104 -15.67 5.24 9.91
C GLY A 104 -14.95 3.88 9.86
N TRP A 105 -14.94 3.24 8.70
CA TRP A 105 -14.20 2.02 8.44
C TRP A 105 -13.18 2.22 7.34
N VAL A 106 -11.99 1.68 7.53
CA VAL A 106 -11.01 1.43 6.49
C VAL A 106 -11.18 0.00 6.01
N VAL A 107 -11.48 -0.15 4.73
CA VAL A 107 -11.65 -1.45 4.07
C VAL A 107 -10.50 -1.63 3.08
N ILE A 108 -9.78 -2.72 3.21
CA ILE A 108 -8.61 -3.03 2.40
C ILE A 108 -8.83 -4.39 1.76
N ALA A 109 -8.77 -4.45 0.44
CA ALA A 109 -8.80 -5.72 -0.29
C ALA A 109 -7.46 -5.96 -0.97
N TYR A 110 -6.98 -7.19 -0.96
CA TYR A 110 -5.76 -7.62 -1.64
C TYR A 110 -5.85 -9.09 -2.04
N TYR A 111 -5.02 -9.50 -2.97
CA TYR A 111 -4.95 -10.90 -3.32
C TYR A 111 -3.75 -11.59 -2.65
N ASP A 112 -3.90 -12.87 -2.40
CA ASP A 112 -2.86 -13.76 -1.90
C ASP A 112 -2.88 -15.06 -2.73
N ALA A 113 -1.86 -15.24 -3.56
CA ALA A 113 -1.61 -16.48 -4.32
C ALA A 113 -0.35 -17.18 -3.82
N SER A 114 0.13 -16.78 -2.64
CA SER A 114 1.41 -17.27 -2.10
C SER A 114 1.39 -18.74 -1.69
N ALA A 115 0.23 -19.33 -1.50
CA ALA A 115 0.04 -20.76 -1.24
C ALA A 115 -0.23 -21.60 -2.51
N ALA A 116 -0.39 -20.94 -3.67
CA ALA A 116 -0.58 -21.65 -4.92
C ALA A 116 0.63 -22.52 -5.26
N PRO A 117 0.43 -23.70 -5.84
CA PRO A 117 1.52 -24.49 -6.41
C PRO A 117 2.33 -23.62 -7.39
N GLU A 118 3.62 -23.92 -7.57
CA GLU A 118 4.46 -23.19 -8.56
C GLU A 118 3.93 -23.35 -10.00
N ASP A 119 3.05 -24.32 -10.22
CA ASP A 119 2.30 -24.47 -11.46
C ASP A 119 1.21 -23.40 -11.59
N LYS A 120 1.55 -22.31 -12.28
CA LYS A 120 0.67 -21.17 -12.55
C LYS A 120 -0.59 -21.51 -13.38
N THR A 121 -0.78 -22.76 -13.78
CA THR A 121 -1.96 -23.22 -14.52
C THR A 121 -3.11 -23.62 -13.59
N ASP A 122 -2.84 -23.76 -12.29
CA ASP A 122 -3.86 -24.05 -11.29
C ASP A 122 -4.34 -22.75 -10.59
N PRO A 123 -5.52 -22.24 -10.90
CA PRO A 123 -6.05 -21.02 -10.29
C PRO A 123 -6.56 -21.23 -8.85
N THR A 124 -6.48 -22.44 -8.31
CA THR A 124 -7.13 -22.79 -7.04
C THR A 124 -6.40 -22.29 -5.79
N GLY A 125 -5.21 -21.72 -5.95
CA GLY A 125 -4.41 -21.22 -4.83
C GLY A 125 -4.43 -19.70 -4.63
N ALA A 126 -5.23 -18.95 -5.39
CA ALA A 126 -5.33 -17.50 -5.26
C ALA A 126 -6.62 -17.10 -4.53
N TYR A 127 -6.49 -16.23 -3.54
CA TYR A 127 -7.58 -15.75 -2.72
C TYR A 127 -7.67 -14.23 -2.79
N LEU A 128 -8.88 -13.69 -2.78
CA LEU A 128 -9.14 -12.30 -2.45
C LEU A 128 -9.41 -12.23 -0.94
N GLU A 129 -8.58 -11.47 -0.24
CA GLU A 129 -8.76 -11.20 1.18
C GLU A 129 -9.26 -9.78 1.39
N VAL A 130 -10.12 -9.60 2.40
CA VAL A 130 -10.63 -8.29 2.79
C VAL A 130 -10.44 -8.09 4.28
N VAL A 131 -9.76 -7.01 4.63
CA VAL A 131 -9.57 -6.56 6.01
C VAL A 131 -10.44 -5.33 6.24
N ARG A 132 -11.11 -5.27 7.38
CA ARG A 132 -11.89 -4.12 7.82
C ARG A 132 -11.47 -3.72 9.22
N ILE A 133 -11.05 -2.46 9.37
CA ILE A 133 -10.55 -1.91 10.64
C ILE A 133 -11.30 -0.62 10.93
N ARG A 134 -11.64 -0.35 12.17
CA ARG A 134 -12.12 0.98 12.57
C ARG A 134 -11.06 2.02 12.29
N GLU A 135 -11.46 3.13 11.66
CA GLU A 135 -10.50 4.16 11.26
C GLU A 135 -9.77 4.76 12.45
N GLU A 136 -10.48 5.05 13.54
CA GLU A 136 -9.91 5.53 14.81
C GLU A 136 -8.85 4.58 15.38
N GLU A 137 -9.14 3.26 15.39
CA GLU A 137 -8.21 2.23 15.83
C GLU A 137 -6.97 2.14 14.94
N LEU A 138 -7.17 2.24 13.61
CA LEU A 138 -6.07 2.23 12.66
C LEU A 138 -5.15 3.45 12.88
N ILE A 139 -5.72 4.65 13.02
CA ILE A 139 -4.96 5.88 13.28
C ILE A 139 -4.11 5.75 14.54
N GLU A 140 -4.61 5.12 15.58
CA GLU A 140 -3.84 4.87 16.82
C GLU A 140 -2.67 3.90 16.61
N ARG A 141 -2.84 2.88 15.78
CA ARG A 141 -1.81 1.86 15.52
C ARG A 141 -0.66 2.33 14.63
N VAL A 142 -0.89 3.35 13.78
CA VAL A 142 0.10 3.87 12.81
C VAL A 142 0.59 5.28 13.16
N ARG A 143 0.64 5.60 14.43
CA ARG A 143 1.19 6.87 14.93
C ARG A 143 2.69 6.96 14.78
#